data_873811dbea232d6bbf0710875a2603ce
#
_entry.id   873811dbea232d6bbf0710875a2603ce
#
_cell.length_a   1.000
_cell.length_b   1.000
_cell.length_c   1.000
_cell.angle_alpha   90.00
_cell.angle_beta   90.00
_cell.angle_gamma   90.00
#
_symmetry.space_group_name_H-M   'P 1'
#
loop_
_entity.id
_entity.type
_entity.pdbx_description
1 polymer ?
#
loop_
_entity_poly.entity_id
_entity_poly.type
_entity_poly.pdbx_seq_one_letter_code
_entity_poly.pdbx_strand_id
1 'polypeptide(L)'
;DLLIFAGSRELNSLGLGGFAGTNADGDIFQSRVSHDFRDTGAVTDFEPWAGILVLGERDDWGLDLDAPEEGKNDLLTTVLHELGHVLGIGTSTTFEALAVDHTFTGINTLAVNRGAGVPLDEHDGHIEEGFHDDDALLDPVALIGTRKLPGQLELAMLADIGYEIEGYTAQGSTLELTTQ
;
A
#
# COMPACT_ATOMS: atom_id res chain seq x y z
N ASP A 1 -11.49 13.03 1.30
CA ASP A 1 -10.37 13.32 2.23
C ASP A 1 -10.10 12.10 3.10
N LEU A 2 -8.84 11.72 3.29
CA LEU A 2 -8.38 10.67 4.19
C LEU A 2 -7.83 11.31 5.47
N LEU A 3 -8.33 10.86 6.65
CA LEU A 3 -7.84 11.28 7.95
C LEU A 3 -6.89 10.22 8.53
N ILE A 4 -5.63 10.57 8.77
CA ILE A 4 -4.65 9.65 9.34
C ILE A 4 -4.37 10.01 10.81
N PHE A 5 -4.54 9.03 11.68
CA PHE A 5 -4.15 9.09 13.07
C PHE A 5 -2.74 8.50 13.21
N ALA A 6 -1.75 9.35 13.39
CA ALA A 6 -0.35 8.95 13.53
C ALA A 6 0.11 9.01 14.99
N GLY A 7 0.94 8.06 15.39
CA GLY A 7 1.52 8.00 16.73
C GLY A 7 2.71 7.03 16.81
N SER A 8 3.25 6.88 18.02
CA SER A 8 4.33 5.93 18.28
C SER A 8 4.04 5.11 19.54
N ARG A 9 4.56 3.90 19.56
CA ARG A 9 4.55 3.02 20.74
C ARG A 9 5.65 1.97 20.61
N GLU A 10 5.86 1.21 21.66
CA GLU A 10 6.71 0.02 21.58
C GLU A 10 6.07 -1.02 20.65
N LEU A 11 6.80 -1.39 19.60
CA LEU A 11 6.43 -2.39 18.61
C LEU A 11 7.54 -3.44 18.48
N ASN A 12 7.19 -4.61 17.91
CA ASN A 12 8.16 -5.62 17.46
C ASN A 12 8.51 -5.45 15.97
N SER A 13 7.90 -4.48 15.30
CA SER A 13 8.12 -4.06 13.90
C SER A 13 8.46 -2.58 13.87
N LEU A 14 8.98 -2.07 12.74
CA LEU A 14 9.27 -0.66 12.56
C LEU A 14 7.99 0.18 12.52
N GLY A 15 6.93 -0.34 11.93
CA GLY A 15 5.66 0.34 11.81
C GLY A 15 4.47 -0.60 11.90
N LEU A 16 3.30 0.00 11.89
CA LEU A 16 2.01 -0.65 11.74
C LEU A 16 1.06 0.34 11.05
N GLY A 17 0.57 -0.03 9.88
CA GLY A 17 -0.40 0.75 9.13
C GLY A 17 -1.67 -0.04 8.84
N GLY A 18 -2.78 0.66 8.66
CA GLY A 18 -4.02 0.06 8.24
C GLY A 18 -5.13 1.10 8.17
N PHE A 19 -6.16 0.80 7.37
CA PHE A 19 -7.34 1.65 7.33
C PHE A 19 -8.15 1.52 8.62
N ALA A 20 -8.88 2.59 8.95
CA ALA A 20 -9.73 2.66 10.12
C ALA A 20 -11.14 3.11 9.71
N GLY A 21 -12.10 2.92 10.62
CA GLY A 21 -13.44 3.45 10.43
C GLY A 21 -14.42 2.45 9.83
N THR A 22 -14.45 1.22 10.36
CA THR A 22 -15.45 0.20 10.00
C THR A 22 -16.85 0.50 10.52
N ASN A 23 -17.00 1.47 11.42
CA ASN A 23 -18.29 1.96 11.92
C ASN A 23 -18.32 3.49 11.85
N ALA A 24 -19.35 4.02 11.27
CA ALA A 24 -19.53 5.47 11.15
C ALA A 24 -21.00 5.85 11.34
N ASP A 25 -21.24 7.00 11.96
CA ASP A 25 -22.56 7.61 12.09
C ASP A 25 -22.76 8.67 10.99
N GLY A 26 -23.92 8.66 10.37
CA GLY A 26 -24.32 9.57 9.31
C GLY A 26 -24.20 8.96 7.91
N ASP A 27 -25.14 9.34 7.04
CA ASP A 27 -25.36 8.71 5.73
C ASP A 27 -24.12 8.72 4.83
N ILE A 28 -23.37 9.83 4.84
CA ILE A 28 -22.15 9.97 4.00
C ILE A 28 -21.05 9.03 4.50
N PHE A 29 -20.79 9.02 5.81
CA PHE A 29 -19.73 8.15 6.37
C PHE A 29 -20.10 6.68 6.34
N GLN A 30 -21.37 6.35 6.55
CA GLN A 30 -21.86 5.00 6.46
C GLN A 30 -21.75 4.46 5.04
N SER A 31 -22.01 5.29 4.03
CA SER A 31 -21.79 4.96 2.62
C SER A 31 -20.32 4.66 2.32
N ARG A 32 -19.39 5.47 2.85
CA ARG A 32 -17.93 5.26 2.68
C ARG A 32 -17.41 3.99 3.33
N VAL A 33 -18.03 3.57 4.43
CA VAL A 33 -17.62 2.35 5.17
C VAL A 33 -18.20 1.09 4.56
N SER A 34 -19.42 1.17 4.02
CA SER A 34 -20.17 0.01 3.52
C SER A 34 -20.14 -0.16 2.00
N HIS A 35 -19.79 0.88 1.27
CA HIS A 35 -19.69 0.89 -0.20
C HIS A 35 -18.46 1.68 -0.60
N ASP A 36 -18.02 1.47 -1.83
CA ASP A 36 -16.97 2.28 -2.41
C ASP A 36 -17.41 3.73 -2.47
N PHE A 37 -16.62 4.62 -1.88
CA PHE A 37 -16.97 6.04 -1.78
C PHE A 37 -17.11 6.70 -3.16
N ARG A 38 -16.41 6.18 -4.15
CA ARG A 38 -16.47 6.66 -5.53
C ARG A 38 -17.78 6.29 -6.24
N ASP A 39 -18.58 5.40 -5.63
CA ASP A 39 -19.90 4.96 -6.10
C ASP A 39 -19.93 4.63 -7.62
N THR A 40 -18.84 4.07 -8.11
CA THR A 40 -18.75 3.59 -9.49
C THR A 40 -19.45 2.25 -9.66
N GLY A 41 -19.93 1.66 -8.57
CA GLY A 41 -20.64 0.39 -8.54
C GLY A 41 -19.74 -0.84 -8.73
N ALA A 42 -18.43 -0.65 -8.84
CA ALA A 42 -17.48 -1.74 -8.91
C ALA A 42 -17.05 -2.16 -7.50
N VAL A 43 -17.09 -3.46 -7.20
CA VAL A 43 -16.62 -4.04 -5.92
C VAL A 43 -15.09 -3.87 -5.75
N THR A 44 -14.43 -3.28 -6.75
CA THR A 44 -12.99 -3.12 -6.84
C THR A 44 -12.46 -1.78 -6.35
N ASP A 45 -13.34 -0.83 -5.99
CA ASP A 45 -12.91 0.51 -5.59
C ASP A 45 -12.77 0.59 -4.07
N PHE A 46 -11.57 0.56 -3.57
CA PHE A 46 -11.29 0.76 -2.15
C PHE A 46 -10.95 2.23 -1.87
N GLU A 47 -11.67 2.85 -0.94
CA GLU A 47 -11.44 4.25 -0.58
C GLU A 47 -11.68 4.48 0.92
N PRO A 48 -10.64 4.30 1.77
CA PRO A 48 -10.78 4.53 3.20
C PRO A 48 -10.97 6.02 3.50
N TRP A 49 -11.77 6.35 4.50
CA TRP A 49 -11.90 7.71 5.01
C TRP A 49 -10.97 7.99 6.20
N ALA A 50 -10.45 6.95 6.84
CA ALA A 50 -9.53 7.06 7.96
C ALA A 50 -8.47 5.97 7.92
N GLY A 51 -7.30 6.27 8.46
CA GLY A 51 -6.21 5.32 8.65
C GLY A 51 -5.47 5.54 9.97
N ILE A 52 -4.78 4.50 10.40
CA ILE A 52 -3.91 4.52 11.57
C ILE A 52 -2.49 4.21 11.08
N LEU A 53 -1.53 5.00 11.57
CA LEU A 53 -0.10 4.80 11.34
C LEU A 53 0.61 4.87 12.68
N VAL A 54 1.29 3.80 13.06
CA VAL A 54 2.05 3.71 14.31
C VAL A 54 3.49 3.39 13.99
N LEU A 55 4.42 4.11 14.60
CA LEU A 55 5.87 3.92 14.44
C LEU A 55 6.47 3.32 15.71
N GLY A 56 7.52 2.54 15.56
CA GLY A 56 8.28 2.00 16.67
C GLY A 56 8.97 3.10 17.47
N GLU A 57 8.65 3.19 18.78
CA GLU A 57 9.16 4.26 19.65
C GLU A 57 10.66 4.12 19.93
N ARG A 58 11.21 2.91 19.85
CA ARG A 58 12.59 2.60 20.22
C ARG A 58 13.54 2.45 19.03
N ASP A 59 13.02 2.63 17.83
CA ASP A 59 13.82 2.47 16.62
C ASP A 59 14.71 3.68 16.38
N ASP A 60 15.90 3.42 15.85
CA ASP A 60 16.85 4.48 15.48
C ASP A 60 16.47 5.01 14.10
N TRP A 61 15.74 6.12 14.08
CA TRP A 61 15.18 6.71 12.87
C TRP A 61 16.13 7.68 12.18
N GLY A 62 16.34 7.49 10.88
CA GLY A 62 16.84 8.49 9.95
C GLY A 62 15.71 9.41 9.52
N LEU A 63 15.88 10.71 9.74
CA LEU A 63 14.86 11.74 9.51
C LEU A 63 15.13 12.61 8.29
N ASP A 64 16.25 12.40 7.60
CA ASP A 64 16.62 13.17 6.42
C ASP A 64 15.69 12.81 5.25
N LEU A 65 15.01 13.81 4.69
CA LEU A 65 14.09 13.62 3.58
C LEU A 65 14.78 13.53 2.21
N ASP A 66 16.01 14.04 2.11
CA ASP A 66 16.75 14.06 0.85
C ASP A 66 17.49 12.74 0.59
N ALA A 67 18.01 12.10 1.66
CA ALA A 67 18.75 10.86 1.56
C ALA A 67 18.59 9.97 2.82
N PRO A 68 18.64 8.63 2.70
CA PRO A 68 18.61 7.76 3.87
C PRO A 68 19.90 7.93 4.68
N GLU A 69 19.79 7.94 6.01
CA GLU A 69 20.93 8.03 6.93
C GLU A 69 21.57 6.65 7.11
N GLU A 70 22.90 6.57 6.95
CA GLU A 70 23.64 5.33 7.14
C GLU A 70 23.47 4.78 8.57
N GLY A 71 23.19 3.50 8.67
CA GLY A 71 23.03 2.78 9.94
C GLY A 71 21.70 2.99 10.65
N LYS A 72 20.76 3.73 10.06
CA LYS A 72 19.44 3.98 10.64
C LYS A 72 18.31 3.40 9.81
N ASN A 73 17.16 3.22 10.45
CA ASN A 73 15.91 2.90 9.77
C ASN A 73 15.37 4.15 9.07
N ASP A 74 15.11 4.07 7.77
CA ASP A 74 14.60 5.23 7.02
C ASP A 74 13.13 5.47 7.34
N LEU A 75 12.85 6.59 8.04
CA LEU A 75 11.49 6.91 8.45
C LEU A 75 10.56 7.09 7.25
N LEU A 76 11.02 7.72 6.17
CA LEU A 76 10.20 7.94 4.98
C LEU A 76 9.78 6.63 4.33
N THR A 77 10.69 5.67 4.19
CA THR A 77 10.37 4.32 3.71
C THR A 77 9.29 3.66 4.55
N THR A 78 9.47 3.66 5.89
CA THR A 78 8.49 3.04 6.79
C THR A 78 7.13 3.73 6.71
N VAL A 79 7.09 5.06 6.72
CA VAL A 79 5.81 5.81 6.59
C VAL A 79 5.12 5.49 5.27
N LEU A 80 5.84 5.43 4.15
CA LEU A 80 5.26 5.11 2.85
C LEU A 80 4.77 3.66 2.77
N HIS A 81 5.49 2.70 3.38
CA HIS A 81 5.08 1.31 3.52
C HIS A 81 3.75 1.22 4.28
N GLU A 82 3.68 1.80 5.47
CA GLU A 82 2.47 1.79 6.30
C GLU A 82 1.29 2.53 5.63
N LEU A 83 1.57 3.58 4.85
CA LEU A 83 0.57 4.22 4.02
C LEU A 83 0.03 3.30 2.93
N GLY A 84 0.85 2.43 2.35
CA GLY A 84 0.40 1.39 1.43
C GLY A 84 -0.69 0.51 2.07
N HIS A 85 -0.51 0.11 3.32
CA HIS A 85 -1.52 -0.64 4.09
C HIS A 85 -2.76 0.20 4.42
N VAL A 86 -2.59 1.48 4.75
CA VAL A 86 -3.72 2.40 4.94
C VAL A 86 -4.54 2.53 3.66
N LEU A 87 -3.88 2.57 2.51
CA LEU A 87 -4.50 2.66 1.19
C LEU A 87 -5.03 1.31 0.67
N GLY A 88 -4.91 0.24 1.44
CA GLY A 88 -5.57 -1.04 1.19
C GLY A 88 -4.71 -2.15 0.63
N ILE A 89 -3.44 -1.93 0.31
CA ILE A 89 -2.54 -3.02 -0.08
C ILE A 89 -2.34 -3.96 1.11
N GLY A 90 -2.62 -5.25 0.91
CA GLY A 90 -2.52 -6.27 1.96
C GLY A 90 -3.55 -6.17 3.09
N THR A 91 -4.50 -5.25 3.04
CA THR A 91 -5.42 -5.01 4.16
C THR A 91 -6.89 -4.89 3.75
N SER A 92 -7.18 -4.54 2.50
CA SER A 92 -8.55 -4.38 2.03
C SER A 92 -9.15 -5.66 1.46
N THR A 93 -10.47 -5.81 1.57
CA THR A 93 -11.18 -6.93 0.94
C THR A 93 -11.08 -6.92 -0.58
N THR A 94 -10.89 -5.74 -1.18
CA THR A 94 -10.64 -5.60 -2.62
C THR A 94 -9.29 -6.19 -3.00
N PHE A 95 -8.24 -5.93 -2.20
CA PHE A 95 -6.93 -6.54 -2.39
C PHE A 95 -7.00 -8.06 -2.21
N GLU A 96 -7.62 -8.52 -1.12
CA GLU A 96 -7.82 -9.94 -0.82
C GLU A 96 -8.53 -10.68 -1.96
N ALA A 97 -9.53 -10.04 -2.59
CA ALA A 97 -10.25 -10.63 -3.73
C ALA A 97 -9.37 -10.86 -4.98
N LEU A 98 -8.26 -10.14 -5.10
CA LEU A 98 -7.28 -10.28 -6.19
C LEU A 98 -6.06 -11.14 -5.80
N ALA A 99 -5.95 -11.54 -4.54
CA ALA A 99 -4.92 -12.46 -4.04
C ALA A 99 -5.43 -13.91 -4.19
N VAL A 100 -4.74 -14.71 -4.98
CA VAL A 100 -5.09 -16.12 -5.23
C VAL A 100 -3.85 -16.98 -4.97
N ASP A 101 -3.97 -17.93 -4.04
CA ASP A 101 -2.88 -18.82 -3.67
C ASP A 101 -1.56 -18.05 -3.38
N HIS A 102 -1.64 -17.04 -2.52
CA HIS A 102 -0.54 -16.13 -2.18
C HIS A 102 0.09 -15.41 -3.39
N THR A 103 -0.73 -15.08 -4.36
CA THR A 103 -0.29 -14.37 -5.56
C THR A 103 -1.28 -13.27 -5.92
N PHE A 104 -0.84 -12.02 -5.98
CA PHE A 104 -1.68 -10.91 -6.42
C PHE A 104 -1.79 -10.92 -7.94
N THR A 105 -3.03 -10.89 -8.44
CA THR A 105 -3.35 -11.12 -9.86
C THR A 105 -4.13 -9.96 -10.51
N GLY A 106 -4.04 -8.76 -9.94
CA GLY A 106 -4.65 -7.56 -10.51
C GLY A 106 -4.16 -7.29 -11.93
N ILE A 107 -5.04 -6.82 -12.80
CA ILE A 107 -4.76 -6.70 -14.24
C ILE A 107 -3.64 -5.70 -14.56
N ASN A 108 -3.59 -4.59 -13.82
CA ASN A 108 -2.54 -3.59 -13.96
C ASN A 108 -1.20 -4.14 -13.47
N THR A 109 -1.24 -4.85 -12.35
CA THR A 109 -0.06 -5.52 -11.78
C THR A 109 0.48 -6.59 -12.71
N LEU A 110 -0.38 -7.44 -13.29
CA LEU A 110 0.03 -8.40 -14.31
C LEU A 110 0.70 -7.72 -15.51
N ALA A 111 0.15 -6.59 -15.97
CA ALA A 111 0.73 -5.86 -17.10
C ALA A 111 2.14 -5.33 -16.80
N VAL A 112 2.37 -4.77 -15.61
CA VAL A 112 3.68 -4.29 -15.15
C VAL A 112 4.65 -5.44 -14.92
N ASN A 113 4.17 -6.55 -14.35
CA ASN A 113 4.99 -7.75 -14.07
C ASN A 113 5.04 -8.74 -15.25
N ARG A 114 4.97 -8.26 -16.47
CA ARG A 114 5.15 -9.06 -17.72
C ARG A 114 4.17 -10.22 -17.85
N GLY A 115 2.98 -10.09 -17.32
CA GLY A 115 1.93 -11.11 -17.35
C GLY A 115 1.98 -12.12 -16.20
N ALA A 116 2.93 -12.01 -15.29
CA ALA A 116 3.01 -12.85 -14.11
C ALA A 116 2.36 -12.17 -12.88
N GLY A 117 1.74 -12.96 -12.01
CA GLY A 117 1.29 -12.47 -10.70
C GLY A 117 2.47 -12.12 -9.80
N VAL A 118 2.21 -11.37 -8.75
CA VAL A 118 3.20 -10.97 -7.75
C VAL A 118 3.04 -11.87 -6.53
N PRO A 119 4.08 -12.61 -6.13
CA PRO A 119 4.01 -13.45 -4.95
C PRO A 119 3.84 -12.58 -3.68
N LEU A 120 3.02 -13.06 -2.78
CA LEU A 120 2.74 -12.45 -1.49
C LEU A 120 3.29 -13.33 -0.36
N ASP A 121 3.46 -12.74 0.81
CA ASP A 121 3.82 -13.48 2.03
C ASP A 121 2.70 -14.46 2.45
N GLU A 122 2.95 -15.29 3.46
CA GLU A 122 2.01 -16.30 3.94
C GLU A 122 0.67 -15.75 4.47
N HIS A 123 0.59 -14.45 4.70
CA HIS A 123 -0.59 -13.74 5.20
C HIS A 123 -1.24 -12.82 4.14
N ASP A 124 -0.73 -12.80 2.93
CA ASP A 124 -1.12 -11.90 1.84
C ASP A 124 -1.02 -10.41 2.19
N GLY A 125 -0.25 -10.10 3.24
CA GLY A 125 -0.07 -8.73 3.73
C GLY A 125 0.98 -7.94 2.96
N HIS A 126 2.01 -8.61 2.47
CA HIS A 126 3.18 -8.01 1.84
C HIS A 126 3.55 -8.73 0.55
N ILE A 127 4.37 -8.09 -0.25
CA ILE A 127 5.08 -8.75 -1.35
C ILE A 127 6.09 -9.73 -0.73
N GLU A 128 6.25 -10.93 -1.29
CA GLU A 128 7.19 -11.93 -0.78
C GLU A 128 8.61 -11.38 -0.71
N GLU A 129 9.28 -11.62 0.42
CA GLU A 129 10.67 -11.19 0.65
C GLU A 129 11.60 -11.67 -0.48
N GLY A 130 12.44 -10.77 -0.97
CA GLY A 130 13.38 -11.06 -2.05
C GLY A 130 12.79 -10.99 -3.46
N PHE A 131 11.51 -10.66 -3.60
CA PHE A 131 10.93 -10.43 -4.90
C PHE A 131 11.51 -9.15 -5.52
N HIS A 132 11.99 -9.23 -6.78
CA HIS A 132 12.69 -8.15 -7.48
C HIS A 132 13.90 -7.58 -6.72
N ASP A 133 14.71 -8.44 -6.09
CA ASP A 133 15.93 -8.05 -5.35
C ASP A 133 15.67 -7.09 -4.18
N ASP A 134 14.54 -7.26 -3.47
CA ASP A 134 14.10 -6.44 -2.32
C ASP A 134 13.84 -4.96 -2.64
N ASP A 135 13.61 -4.59 -3.89
CA ASP A 135 13.33 -3.20 -4.28
C ASP A 135 11.89 -2.75 -4.00
N ALA A 136 10.96 -3.69 -3.80
CA ALA A 136 9.56 -3.37 -3.55
C ALA A 136 9.39 -2.64 -2.21
N LEU A 137 8.56 -1.58 -2.21
CA LEU A 137 8.25 -0.84 -0.98
C LEU A 137 7.48 -1.71 0.01
N LEU A 138 6.56 -2.53 -0.48
CA LEU A 138 5.71 -3.43 0.31
C LEU A 138 6.35 -4.80 0.60
N ASP A 139 7.67 -4.93 0.46
CA ASP A 139 8.47 -6.01 1.02
C ASP A 139 8.45 -5.91 2.56
N PRO A 140 8.30 -7.02 3.31
CA PRO A 140 8.21 -6.98 4.78
C PRO A 140 9.53 -6.57 5.46
N VAL A 141 10.65 -6.57 4.73
CA VAL A 141 11.96 -6.26 5.28
C VAL A 141 12.44 -4.86 4.87
N ALA A 142 12.60 -4.01 5.88
CA ALA A 142 13.26 -2.73 5.71
C ALA A 142 14.79 -2.89 5.86
N LEU A 143 15.53 -2.46 4.85
CA LEU A 143 16.99 -2.47 4.87
C LEU A 143 17.52 -1.20 5.54
N ILE A 144 18.36 -1.36 6.58
CA ILE A 144 19.01 -0.24 7.30
C ILE A 144 19.81 0.63 6.32
N GLY A 145 19.62 1.95 6.41
CA GLY A 145 20.32 2.91 5.56
C GLY A 145 19.85 2.92 4.10
N THR A 146 18.71 2.31 3.81
CA THR A 146 18.16 2.23 2.45
C THR A 146 16.80 2.90 2.38
N ARG A 147 16.59 3.68 1.32
CA ARG A 147 15.28 4.27 1.00
C ARG A 147 14.58 3.49 -0.09
N LYS A 148 13.36 3.05 0.20
CA LYS A 148 12.43 2.51 -0.77
C LYS A 148 11.32 3.53 -1.03
N LEU A 149 10.95 3.72 -2.28
CA LEU A 149 9.84 4.58 -2.71
C LEU A 149 8.83 3.74 -3.48
N PRO A 150 7.55 4.13 -3.54
CA PRO A 150 6.56 3.43 -4.35
C PRO A 150 7.03 3.34 -5.80
N GLY A 151 7.12 2.12 -6.30
CA GLY A 151 7.48 1.82 -7.68
C GLY A 151 6.25 1.61 -8.55
N GLN A 152 6.47 1.22 -9.80
CA GLN A 152 5.38 0.89 -10.73
C GLN A 152 4.51 -0.25 -10.24
N LEU A 153 5.06 -1.16 -9.44
CA LEU A 153 4.35 -2.31 -8.92
C LEU A 153 3.30 -1.90 -7.90
N GLU A 154 3.68 -1.10 -6.90
CA GLU A 154 2.74 -0.60 -5.89
C GLU A 154 1.68 0.32 -6.49
N LEU A 155 2.07 1.17 -7.46
CA LEU A 155 1.12 2.01 -8.17
C LEU A 155 0.12 1.18 -8.99
N ALA A 156 0.56 0.09 -9.61
CA ALA A 156 -0.31 -0.83 -10.32
C ALA A 156 -1.26 -1.56 -9.36
N MET A 157 -0.78 -2.01 -8.19
CA MET A 157 -1.63 -2.60 -7.16
C MET A 157 -2.70 -1.62 -6.66
N LEU A 158 -2.33 -0.36 -6.43
CA LEU A 158 -3.31 0.68 -6.07
C LEU A 158 -4.35 0.90 -7.18
N ALA A 159 -3.93 0.92 -8.45
CA ALA A 159 -4.85 1.02 -9.57
C ALA A 159 -5.80 -0.19 -9.66
N ASP A 160 -5.33 -1.40 -9.34
CA ASP A 160 -6.13 -2.61 -9.34
C ASP A 160 -7.21 -2.62 -8.24
N ILE A 161 -6.95 -1.97 -7.12
CA ILE A 161 -7.94 -1.81 -6.04
C ILE A 161 -8.76 -0.53 -6.15
N GLY A 162 -8.69 0.18 -7.29
CA GLY A 162 -9.64 1.23 -7.68
C GLY A 162 -9.12 2.66 -7.59
N TYR A 163 -7.84 2.89 -7.24
CA TYR A 163 -7.31 4.26 -7.22
C TYR A 163 -7.08 4.80 -8.63
N GLU A 164 -7.49 6.05 -8.86
CA GLU A 164 -7.07 6.83 -10.02
C GLU A 164 -5.71 7.46 -9.73
N ILE A 165 -4.70 7.05 -10.50
CA ILE A 165 -3.32 7.51 -10.29
C ILE A 165 -2.94 8.45 -11.42
N GLU A 166 -2.58 9.70 -11.07
CA GLU A 166 -2.18 10.70 -12.05
C GLU A 166 -0.94 10.21 -12.84
N GLY A 167 -1.01 10.29 -14.17
CA GLY A 167 0.03 9.77 -15.05
C GLY A 167 -0.05 8.28 -15.34
N TYR A 168 -0.99 7.59 -14.76
CA TYR A 168 -1.29 6.19 -15.02
C TYR A 168 -2.59 6.08 -15.83
N THR A 169 -2.54 5.39 -16.96
CA THR A 169 -3.74 5.06 -17.71
C THR A 169 -3.86 3.55 -17.81
N ALA A 170 -4.81 3.00 -17.07
CA ALA A 170 -5.18 1.60 -17.21
C ALA A 170 -6.14 1.47 -18.39
N GLN A 171 -5.76 0.78 -19.46
CA GLN A 171 -6.65 0.40 -20.55
C GLN A 171 -6.68 -1.11 -20.72
N GLY A 172 -7.69 -1.75 -20.14
CA GLY A 172 -7.84 -3.20 -20.23
C GLY A 172 -6.63 -3.93 -19.61
N SER A 173 -5.87 -4.66 -20.42
CA SER A 173 -4.67 -5.36 -19.98
C SER A 173 -3.36 -4.57 -20.21
N THR A 174 -3.44 -3.26 -20.49
CA THR A 174 -2.26 -2.46 -20.82
C THR A 174 -2.20 -1.22 -19.93
N LEU A 175 -1.14 -1.12 -19.14
CA LEU A 175 -0.77 0.08 -18.41
C LEU A 175 0.06 0.97 -19.33
N GLU A 176 -0.41 2.17 -19.64
CA GLU A 176 0.39 3.17 -20.33
C GLU A 176 0.84 4.24 -19.34
N LEU A 177 2.14 4.31 -19.10
CA LEU A 177 2.75 5.43 -18.39
C LEU A 177 2.85 6.62 -19.35
N THR A 178 2.08 7.66 -19.14
CA THR A 178 2.27 8.95 -19.78
C THR A 178 3.34 9.72 -19.03
N THR A 179 4.57 9.69 -19.51
CA THR A 179 5.62 10.63 -19.07
C THR A 179 5.33 12.00 -19.68
N GLN A 180 5.09 13.00 -18.86
CA GLN A 180 5.13 14.42 -19.23
C GLN A 180 6.56 14.92 -19.25
#